data_712eafaec64ae75fbe7bd290073cec25
#
_entry.id   712eafaec64ae75fbe7bd290073cec25
#
_cell.length_a   1.000
_cell.length_b   1.000
_cell.length_c   1.000
_cell.angle_alpha   90.00
_cell.angle_beta   90.00
_cell.angle_gamma   90.00
#
_symmetry.space_group_name_H-M   'P 1'
#
loop_
_entity.id
_entity.type
_entity.pdbx_description
1 polymer ?
#
loop_
_entity_poly.entity_id
_entity_poly.type
_entity_poly.pdbx_seq_one_letter_code
_entity_poly.pdbx_strand_id
1 'polypeptide(L)'
;MGHIKSKFFTLIFTIIIFIYLFLIINNKLHVSAAEAEVYIDGEPTYKLIKDIIKNDEIIGKIYEINITLVNSGFISSDELTVNLTDEEHFSLSRKIILNAGETKVVSFNWSTLLIKNQKIIISFYPSNPDIDWNKYNSGSKSFTIYITEEKDIKATSTPGFEIISLITAILIFTFLLKIRNNS
;
A
#
# COMPACT_ATOMS: atom_id res chain seq x y z
N MET A 1 30.79 67.59 -26.13
CA MET A 1 31.41 66.47 -25.38
C MET A 1 30.41 65.61 -24.60
N GLY A 2 29.12 66.00 -24.42
CA GLY A 2 28.07 65.25 -23.72
C GLY A 2 27.45 64.08 -24.44
N HIS A 3 27.30 64.14 -25.77
CA HIS A 3 26.59 63.15 -26.58
C HIS A 3 27.28 61.79 -26.71
N ILE A 4 28.61 61.75 -26.69
CA ILE A 4 29.41 60.52 -26.82
C ILE A 4 29.32 59.70 -25.52
N LYS A 5 29.34 60.37 -24.35
CA LYS A 5 29.22 59.69 -23.06
C LYS A 5 27.84 59.03 -22.87
N SER A 6 26.75 59.66 -23.35
CA SER A 6 25.41 59.11 -23.27
C SER A 6 25.27 57.84 -24.12
N LYS A 7 25.74 57.83 -25.38
CA LYS A 7 25.68 56.64 -26.25
C LYS A 7 26.50 55.47 -25.73
N PHE A 8 27.66 55.75 -25.11
CA PHE A 8 28.50 54.70 -24.51
C PHE A 8 27.82 54.09 -23.28
N PHE A 9 27.16 54.89 -22.45
CA PHE A 9 26.42 54.41 -21.28
C PHE A 9 25.22 53.52 -21.67
N THR A 10 24.48 53.94 -22.70
CA THR A 10 23.35 53.16 -23.27
C THR A 10 23.82 51.82 -23.81
N LEU A 11 24.95 51.78 -24.50
CA LEU A 11 25.51 50.53 -25.05
C LEU A 11 25.89 49.53 -23.95
N ILE A 12 26.58 50.03 -22.88
CA ILE A 12 26.97 49.16 -21.76
C ILE A 12 25.73 48.62 -21.03
N PHE A 13 24.72 49.47 -20.81
CA PHE A 13 23.48 49.05 -20.17
C PHE A 13 22.73 47.98 -20.96
N THR A 14 22.68 48.11 -22.28
CA THR A 14 22.09 47.13 -23.18
C THR A 14 22.81 45.78 -23.13
N ILE A 15 24.15 45.81 -23.11
CA ILE A 15 25.00 44.60 -23.01
C ILE A 15 24.74 43.90 -21.65
N ILE A 16 24.68 44.65 -20.56
CA ILE A 16 24.38 44.07 -19.20
C ILE A 16 23.01 43.41 -19.16
N ILE A 17 21.98 44.05 -19.74
CA ILE A 17 20.64 43.46 -19.84
C ILE A 17 20.67 42.17 -20.68
N PHE A 18 21.41 42.17 -21.78
CA PHE A 18 21.52 41.00 -22.66
C PHE A 18 22.24 39.83 -21.93
N ILE A 19 23.30 40.11 -21.19
CA ILE A 19 24.02 39.12 -20.36
C ILE A 19 23.09 38.57 -19.27
N TYR A 20 22.33 39.45 -18.61
CA TYR A 20 21.41 39.07 -17.55
C TYR A 20 20.26 38.19 -18.07
N LEU A 21 19.66 38.55 -19.21
CA LEU A 21 18.67 37.74 -19.92
C LEU A 21 19.24 36.40 -20.34
N PHE A 22 20.46 36.38 -20.87
CA PHE A 22 21.16 35.15 -21.28
C PHE A 22 21.42 34.21 -20.09
N LEU A 23 21.81 34.75 -18.94
CA LEU A 23 22.00 34.00 -17.70
C LEU A 23 20.67 33.45 -17.16
N ILE A 24 19.58 34.23 -17.23
CA ILE A 24 18.24 33.76 -16.82
C ILE A 24 17.76 32.64 -17.73
N ILE A 25 17.93 32.76 -19.03
CA ILE A 25 17.55 31.75 -20.02
C ILE A 25 18.37 30.47 -19.79
N ASN A 26 19.67 30.56 -19.61
CA ASN A 26 20.51 29.39 -19.37
C ASN A 26 20.28 28.75 -17.99
N ASN A 27 19.92 29.50 -16.95
CA ASN A 27 19.52 28.93 -15.67
C ASN A 27 18.14 28.24 -15.68
N LYS A 28 17.26 28.59 -16.64
CA LYS A 28 15.99 27.87 -16.84
C LYS A 28 16.08 26.69 -17.77
N LEU A 29 17.19 26.54 -18.50
CA LEU A 29 17.46 25.41 -19.42
C LEU A 29 18.23 24.26 -18.75
N HIS A 30 18.17 24.10 -17.43
CA HIS A 30 18.21 22.75 -16.90
C HIS A 30 16.86 22.10 -17.27
N VAL A 31 16.77 21.68 -18.52
CA VAL A 31 15.83 20.63 -18.91
C VAL A 31 16.29 19.43 -18.10
N SER A 32 15.67 19.20 -16.96
CA SER A 32 15.73 17.89 -16.31
C SER A 32 15.43 16.90 -17.43
N ALA A 33 16.37 16.01 -17.76
CA ALA A 33 16.11 14.95 -18.70
C ALA A 33 14.77 14.33 -18.28
N ALA A 34 13.86 14.16 -19.23
CA ALA A 34 12.59 13.53 -18.90
C ALA A 34 12.90 12.16 -18.32
N GLU A 35 12.60 11.97 -17.06
CA GLU A 35 12.86 10.74 -16.34
C GLU A 35 11.53 10.10 -15.93
N ALA A 36 11.51 8.78 -15.88
CA ALA A 36 10.46 8.07 -15.17
C ALA A 36 10.64 8.32 -13.66
N GLU A 37 9.54 8.53 -12.97
CA GLU A 37 9.54 8.72 -11.52
C GLU A 37 8.52 7.77 -10.90
N VAL A 38 8.99 6.61 -10.47
CA VAL A 38 8.14 5.54 -9.95
C VAL A 38 8.20 5.50 -8.43
N TYR A 39 7.03 5.37 -7.81
CA TYR A 39 6.93 5.22 -6.35
C TYR A 39 5.72 4.33 -5.97
N ILE A 40 5.75 3.87 -4.73
CA ILE A 40 4.63 3.16 -4.12
C ILE A 40 3.63 4.20 -3.59
N ASP A 41 2.40 4.17 -4.09
CA ASP A 41 1.32 5.04 -3.64
C ASP A 41 0.46 4.36 -2.58
N GLY A 42 0.27 5.06 -1.47
CA GLY A 42 -0.51 4.57 -0.34
C GLY A 42 0.09 3.35 0.38
N GLU A 43 -0.70 2.74 1.24
CA GLU A 43 -0.33 1.52 1.96
C GLU A 43 -0.74 0.28 1.15
N PRO A 44 0.08 -0.80 1.15
CA PRO A 44 -0.33 -2.08 0.61
C PRO A 44 -1.60 -2.56 1.30
N THR A 45 -2.51 -3.15 0.52
CA THR A 45 -3.74 -3.73 1.05
C THR A 45 -3.69 -5.25 0.96
N TYR A 46 -4.37 -5.93 1.87
CA TYR A 46 -4.46 -7.39 1.82
C TYR A 46 -5.85 -7.88 2.18
N LYS A 47 -6.24 -9.00 1.58
CA LYS A 47 -7.52 -9.66 1.78
C LYS A 47 -7.32 -11.17 1.88
N LEU A 48 -7.91 -11.81 2.88
CA LEU A 48 -7.97 -13.26 2.96
C LEU A 48 -8.80 -13.80 1.78
N ILE A 49 -8.22 -14.72 1.00
CA ILE A 49 -8.90 -15.41 -0.10
C ILE A 49 -9.56 -16.69 0.44
N LYS A 50 -8.75 -17.50 1.15
CA LYS A 50 -9.23 -18.77 1.71
C LYS A 50 -8.26 -19.32 2.75
N ASP A 51 -8.78 -20.20 3.59
CA ASP A 51 -7.98 -21.04 4.48
C ASP A 51 -7.44 -22.26 3.74
N ILE A 52 -6.29 -22.76 4.17
CA ILE A 52 -5.72 -24.03 3.76
C ILE A 52 -6.13 -25.05 4.82
N ILE A 53 -6.97 -26.01 4.44
CA ILE A 53 -7.54 -27.00 5.35
C ILE A 53 -6.91 -28.37 5.09
N LYS A 54 -6.55 -29.07 6.18
CA LYS A 54 -6.10 -30.47 6.15
C LYS A 54 -6.69 -31.20 7.36
N ASN A 55 -7.36 -32.32 7.12
CA ASN A 55 -8.02 -33.13 8.16
C ASN A 55 -8.98 -32.30 9.05
N ASP A 56 -9.75 -31.41 8.41
CA ASP A 56 -10.71 -30.48 9.07
C ASP A 56 -10.06 -29.42 9.97
N GLU A 57 -8.74 -29.28 9.93
CA GLU A 57 -7.99 -28.25 10.65
C GLU A 57 -7.44 -27.19 9.68
N ILE A 58 -7.48 -25.90 10.07
CA ILE A 58 -6.85 -24.82 9.33
C ILE A 58 -5.34 -24.90 9.57
N ILE A 59 -4.59 -25.22 8.52
CA ILE A 59 -3.12 -25.33 8.57
C ILE A 59 -2.41 -24.15 7.93
N GLY A 60 -3.14 -23.22 7.34
CA GLY A 60 -2.57 -22.04 6.69
C GLY A 60 -3.63 -21.16 6.06
N LYS A 61 -3.18 -20.06 5.47
CA LYS A 61 -4.05 -19.05 4.84
C LYS A 61 -3.46 -18.55 3.53
N ILE A 62 -4.33 -18.16 2.60
CA ILE A 62 -3.95 -17.52 1.32
C ILE A 62 -4.54 -16.12 1.31
N TYR A 63 -3.67 -15.13 1.07
CA TYR A 63 -4.03 -13.73 0.96
C TYR A 63 -3.76 -13.20 -0.45
N GLU A 64 -4.64 -12.35 -0.94
CA GLU A 64 -4.35 -11.45 -2.04
C GLU A 64 -3.76 -10.16 -1.46
N ILE A 65 -2.56 -9.79 -1.92
CA ILE A 65 -1.86 -8.59 -1.49
C ILE A 65 -1.74 -7.68 -2.69
N ASN A 66 -2.20 -6.45 -2.56
CA ASN A 66 -2.22 -5.44 -3.61
C ASN A 66 -1.33 -4.26 -3.23
N ILE A 67 -0.52 -3.82 -4.19
CA ILE A 67 0.29 -2.61 -4.10
C ILE A 67 0.01 -1.73 -5.31
N THR A 68 -0.11 -0.44 -5.09
CA THR A 68 -0.25 0.54 -6.15
C THR A 68 1.10 1.17 -6.46
N LEU A 69 1.51 1.15 -7.72
CA LEU A 69 2.67 1.84 -8.24
C LEU A 69 2.23 2.96 -9.18
N VAL A 70 2.89 4.10 -9.07
CA VAL A 70 2.62 5.28 -9.90
C VAL A 70 3.91 5.71 -10.56
N ASN A 71 3.86 6.00 -11.86
CA ASN A 71 4.90 6.72 -12.57
C ASN A 71 4.44 8.17 -12.78
N SER A 72 4.92 9.09 -11.95
CA SER A 72 4.64 10.52 -12.08
C SER A 72 5.53 11.23 -13.10
N GLY A 73 6.50 10.52 -13.66
CA GLY A 73 7.42 11.03 -14.67
C GLY A 73 6.80 11.22 -16.05
N PHE A 74 7.56 11.83 -16.94
CA PHE A 74 7.12 12.20 -18.29
C PHE A 74 7.44 11.15 -19.35
N ILE A 75 8.15 10.09 -19.00
CA ILE A 75 8.46 8.96 -19.89
C ILE A 75 8.07 7.64 -19.23
N SER A 76 7.95 6.59 -20.04
CA SER A 76 7.74 5.23 -19.52
C SER A 76 8.92 4.78 -18.67
N SER A 77 8.65 4.00 -17.63
CA SER A 77 9.71 3.36 -16.86
C SER A 77 10.42 2.28 -17.67
N ASP A 78 11.64 1.94 -17.29
CA ASP A 78 12.23 0.65 -17.64
C ASP A 78 11.36 -0.49 -17.10
N GLU A 79 11.64 -1.72 -17.54
CA GLU A 79 11.04 -2.90 -16.95
C GLU A 79 11.45 -2.99 -15.47
N LEU A 80 10.47 -2.98 -14.58
CA LEU A 80 10.66 -3.07 -13.13
C LEU A 80 10.31 -4.47 -12.65
N THR A 81 11.13 -5.00 -11.76
CA THR A 81 10.78 -6.16 -10.94
C THR A 81 10.13 -5.68 -9.66
N VAL A 82 8.90 -6.10 -9.41
CA VAL A 82 8.21 -5.92 -8.13
C VAL A 82 8.31 -7.22 -7.36
N ASN A 83 8.88 -7.16 -6.17
CA ASN A 83 9.17 -8.32 -5.35
C ASN A 83 8.44 -8.22 -4.00
N LEU A 84 7.78 -9.31 -3.61
CA LEU A 84 7.18 -9.49 -2.30
C LEU A 84 8.00 -10.54 -1.55
N THR A 85 8.44 -10.23 -0.33
CA THR A 85 9.21 -11.15 0.52
C THR A 85 8.63 -11.15 1.92
N ASP A 86 8.48 -12.32 2.53
CA ASP A 86 8.08 -12.48 3.93
C ASP A 86 9.28 -12.71 4.87
N GLU A 87 9.01 -12.85 6.17
CA GLU A 87 10.03 -13.09 7.19
C GLU A 87 10.75 -14.42 7.02
N GLU A 88 10.18 -15.39 6.30
CA GLU A 88 10.77 -16.70 6.02
C GLU A 88 11.57 -16.70 4.73
N HIS A 89 11.77 -15.51 4.12
CA HIS A 89 12.47 -15.34 2.85
C HIS A 89 11.75 -15.98 1.64
N PHE A 90 10.47 -16.35 1.77
CA PHE A 90 9.68 -16.71 0.61
C PHE A 90 9.43 -15.47 -0.24
N SER A 91 9.64 -15.59 -1.54
CA SER A 91 9.61 -14.45 -2.45
C SER A 91 8.74 -14.72 -3.67
N LEU A 92 7.92 -13.72 -4.03
CA LEU A 92 7.12 -13.69 -5.24
C LEU A 92 7.53 -12.46 -6.05
N SER A 93 7.69 -12.64 -7.38
CA SER A 93 8.10 -11.55 -8.26
C SER A 93 7.13 -11.35 -9.41
N ARG A 94 6.99 -10.09 -9.86
CA ARG A 94 6.30 -9.71 -11.09
C ARG A 94 7.10 -8.65 -11.83
N LYS A 95 7.08 -8.72 -13.15
CA LYS A 95 7.69 -7.72 -14.02
C LYS A 95 6.62 -6.82 -14.59
N ILE A 96 6.87 -5.52 -14.59
CA ILE A 96 5.96 -4.50 -15.10
C ILE A 96 6.72 -3.38 -15.79
N ILE A 97 6.01 -2.68 -16.66
CA ILE A 97 6.40 -1.36 -17.19
C ILE A 97 5.24 -0.43 -16.87
N LEU A 98 5.55 0.80 -16.49
CA LEU A 98 4.59 1.88 -16.26
C LEU A 98 4.80 2.97 -17.30
N ASN A 99 3.77 3.30 -18.08
CA ASN A 99 3.81 4.45 -18.97
C ASN A 99 3.89 5.76 -18.18
N ALA A 100 4.22 6.86 -18.85
CA ALA A 100 4.17 8.19 -18.24
C ALA A 100 2.79 8.49 -17.64
N GLY A 101 2.74 8.88 -16.37
CA GLY A 101 1.50 9.16 -15.64
C GLY A 101 0.63 7.95 -15.30
N GLU A 102 1.10 6.72 -15.56
CA GLU A 102 0.33 5.50 -15.29
C GLU A 102 0.32 5.17 -13.80
N THR A 103 -0.87 4.77 -13.32
CA THR A 103 -1.07 4.12 -12.02
C THR A 103 -1.45 2.66 -12.26
N LYS A 104 -0.77 1.74 -11.59
CA LYS A 104 -0.98 0.30 -11.78
C LYS A 104 -1.00 -0.44 -10.45
N VAL A 105 -1.99 -1.31 -10.28
CA VAL A 105 -2.06 -2.23 -9.14
C VAL A 105 -1.36 -3.53 -9.51
N VAL A 106 -0.44 -3.95 -8.65
CA VAL A 106 0.26 -5.24 -8.75
C VAL A 106 -0.25 -6.13 -7.62
N SER A 107 -0.77 -7.30 -7.98
CA SER A 107 -1.38 -8.24 -7.06
C SER A 107 -0.53 -9.49 -6.90
N PHE A 108 -0.42 -9.98 -5.67
CA PHE A 108 0.25 -11.24 -5.33
C PHE A 108 -0.70 -12.14 -4.54
N ASN A 109 -0.74 -13.42 -4.90
CA ASN A 109 -1.37 -14.43 -4.06
C ASN A 109 -0.27 -15.05 -3.16
N TRP A 110 -0.23 -14.60 -1.92
CA TRP A 110 0.72 -15.07 -0.94
C TRP A 110 0.08 -16.07 0.01
N SER A 111 0.77 -17.16 0.33
CA SER A 111 0.29 -18.18 1.25
C SER A 111 1.26 -18.40 2.38
N THR A 112 0.73 -18.66 3.57
CA THR A 112 1.51 -19.03 4.75
C THR A 112 0.88 -20.23 5.47
N LEU A 113 1.73 -21.09 6.00
CA LEU A 113 1.34 -22.16 6.92
C LEU A 113 1.50 -21.72 8.39
N LEU A 114 2.01 -20.52 8.63
CA LEU A 114 2.15 -20.00 9.98
C LEU A 114 0.89 -19.23 10.36
N ILE A 115 0.31 -19.59 11.50
CA ILE A 115 -0.83 -18.88 12.10
C ILE A 115 -0.29 -17.85 13.11
N LYS A 116 0.59 -16.98 12.64
CA LYS A 116 1.13 -15.83 13.40
C LYS A 116 1.25 -14.62 12.49
N ASN A 117 1.25 -13.43 13.08
CA ASN A 117 1.49 -12.21 12.33
C ASN A 117 2.76 -12.31 11.48
N GLN A 118 2.68 -11.87 10.24
CA GLN A 118 3.77 -11.95 9.26
C GLN A 118 4.12 -10.55 8.77
N LYS A 119 5.41 -10.21 8.82
CA LYS A 119 5.92 -9.01 8.20
C LYS A 119 6.20 -9.28 6.73
N ILE A 120 5.62 -8.46 5.87
CA ILE A 120 5.81 -8.50 4.42
C ILE A 120 6.59 -7.28 4.00
N ILE A 121 7.54 -7.47 3.11
CA ILE A 121 8.32 -6.41 2.46
C ILE A 121 8.00 -6.48 0.98
N ILE A 122 7.56 -5.35 0.41
CA ILE A 122 7.42 -5.19 -1.03
C ILE A 122 8.49 -4.21 -1.48
N SER A 123 9.22 -4.58 -2.53
CA SER A 123 10.22 -3.73 -3.16
C SER A 123 10.03 -3.71 -4.67
N PHE A 124 10.44 -2.64 -5.32
CA PHE A 124 10.54 -2.58 -6.77
C PHE A 124 11.89 -1.99 -7.16
N TYR A 125 12.41 -2.43 -8.30
CA TYR A 125 13.72 -2.03 -8.84
C TYR A 125 13.80 -2.38 -10.34
N PRO A 126 14.72 -1.76 -11.10
CA PRO A 126 14.95 -2.10 -12.52
C PRO A 126 15.27 -3.58 -12.68
N SER A 127 14.63 -4.23 -13.64
CA SER A 127 14.91 -5.64 -13.98
C SER A 127 16.25 -5.84 -14.67
N ASN A 128 16.78 -4.79 -15.34
CA ASN A 128 18.08 -4.80 -15.95
C ASN A 128 19.16 -4.44 -14.90
N PRO A 129 20.14 -5.33 -14.64
CA PRO A 129 21.20 -5.07 -13.65
C PRO A 129 22.16 -3.95 -14.06
N ASP A 130 22.20 -3.56 -15.35
CA ASP A 130 23.06 -2.48 -15.83
C ASP A 130 22.48 -1.08 -15.51
N ILE A 131 21.26 -1.00 -15.01
CA ILE A 131 20.60 0.23 -14.61
C ILE A 131 20.85 0.47 -13.12
N ASP A 132 21.47 1.59 -12.79
CA ASP A 132 21.68 1.98 -11.40
C ASP A 132 20.35 2.25 -10.68
N TRP A 133 20.22 1.71 -9.48
CA TRP A 133 19.06 1.96 -8.63
C TRP A 133 19.15 3.35 -8.03
N ASN A 134 18.06 4.08 -8.10
CA ASN A 134 17.94 5.40 -7.51
C ASN A 134 16.54 5.61 -6.94
N LYS A 135 16.29 6.75 -6.30
CA LYS A 135 14.99 7.08 -5.68
C LYS A 135 13.81 7.21 -6.64
N TYR A 136 14.08 7.26 -7.94
CA TYR A 136 13.05 7.41 -8.99
C TYR A 136 12.68 6.10 -9.67
N ASN A 137 13.50 5.06 -9.51
CA ASN A 137 13.29 3.77 -10.15
C ASN A 137 13.33 2.59 -9.18
N SER A 138 13.50 2.83 -7.88
CA SER A 138 13.51 1.79 -6.86
C SER A 138 12.92 2.29 -5.54
N GLY A 139 12.34 1.37 -4.80
CA GLY A 139 11.76 1.66 -3.50
C GLY A 139 11.28 0.41 -2.78
N SER A 140 10.95 0.56 -1.51
CA SER A 140 10.40 -0.53 -0.72
C SER A 140 9.43 -0.03 0.34
N LYS A 141 8.48 -0.91 0.72
CA LYS A 141 7.55 -0.69 1.81
C LYS A 141 7.34 -1.98 2.59
N SER A 142 7.20 -1.88 3.90
CA SER A 142 6.92 -3.03 4.76
C SER A 142 5.63 -2.82 5.53
N PHE A 143 4.87 -3.89 5.73
CA PHE A 143 3.64 -3.91 6.51
C PHE A 143 3.49 -5.26 7.20
N THR A 144 2.53 -5.36 8.12
CA THR A 144 2.27 -6.61 8.85
C THR A 144 0.88 -7.11 8.51
N ILE A 145 0.79 -8.38 8.13
CA ILE A 145 -0.47 -9.11 8.03
C ILE A 145 -0.78 -9.68 9.41
N TYR A 146 -1.90 -9.22 9.99
CA TYR A 146 -2.39 -9.73 11.27
C TYR A 146 -3.23 -10.98 11.00
N ILE A 147 -2.68 -12.14 11.36
CA ILE A 147 -3.36 -13.43 11.22
C ILE A 147 -4.05 -13.72 12.55
N THR A 148 -5.33 -13.43 12.61
CA THR A 148 -6.16 -13.79 13.78
C THR A 148 -6.47 -15.28 13.68
N GLU A 149 -6.16 -16.05 14.72
CA GLU A 149 -6.86 -17.32 14.94
C GLU A 149 -8.34 -16.95 15.15
N GLU A 150 -9.18 -17.30 14.20
CA GLU A 150 -10.60 -17.43 14.51
C GLU A 150 -10.70 -18.57 15.54
N LYS A 151 -10.60 -18.22 16.82
CA LYS A 151 -11.13 -19.08 17.84
C LYS A 151 -12.59 -19.24 17.45
N ASP A 152 -12.95 -20.41 16.95
CA ASP A 152 -14.33 -20.86 16.99
C ASP A 152 -14.79 -20.60 18.43
N ILE A 153 -15.43 -19.48 18.65
CA ILE A 153 -16.31 -19.31 19.78
C ILE A 153 -17.46 -20.25 19.40
N LYS A 154 -17.25 -21.57 19.59
CA LYS A 154 -18.38 -22.44 19.84
C LYS A 154 -19.14 -21.68 20.87
N ALA A 155 -20.29 -21.13 20.46
CA ALA A 155 -21.22 -20.56 21.37
C ALA A 155 -21.49 -21.69 22.39
N THR A 156 -20.70 -21.69 23.44
CA THR A 156 -21.06 -22.43 24.66
C THR A 156 -22.32 -21.71 25.08
N SER A 157 -23.45 -22.28 24.62
CA SER A 157 -24.73 -21.97 25.23
C SER A 157 -24.46 -22.06 26.69
N THR A 158 -24.41 -20.89 27.34
CA THR A 158 -24.18 -20.82 28.79
C THR A 158 -25.34 -21.57 29.39
N PRO A 159 -25.15 -22.73 30.06
CA PRO A 159 -26.26 -23.53 30.58
C PRO A 159 -27.15 -22.76 31.56
N GLY A 160 -26.68 -21.57 32.00
CA GLY A 160 -27.41 -20.68 32.87
C GLY A 160 -28.62 -19.97 32.27
N PHE A 161 -28.63 -19.73 30.94
CA PHE A 161 -29.76 -18.97 30.39
C PHE A 161 -31.02 -19.82 30.26
N GLU A 162 -30.89 -21.12 29.96
CA GLU A 162 -32.01 -22.05 29.88
C GLU A 162 -32.59 -22.31 31.31
N ILE A 163 -31.74 -22.40 32.33
CA ILE A 163 -32.15 -22.59 33.71
C ILE A 163 -32.89 -21.35 34.23
N ILE A 164 -32.38 -20.14 33.94
CA ILE A 164 -33.03 -18.88 34.35
C ILE A 164 -34.39 -18.73 33.65
N SER A 165 -34.50 -19.04 32.37
CA SER A 165 -35.79 -18.98 31.66
C SER A 165 -36.78 -19.99 32.17
N LEU A 166 -36.35 -21.21 32.54
CA LEU A 166 -37.20 -22.24 33.13
C LEU A 166 -37.69 -21.84 34.50
N ILE A 167 -36.83 -21.31 35.39
CA ILE A 167 -37.18 -20.82 36.70
C ILE A 167 -38.20 -19.68 36.61
N THR A 168 -37.96 -18.74 35.69
CA THR A 168 -38.87 -17.60 35.46
C THR A 168 -40.24 -18.09 34.98
N ALA A 169 -40.30 -19.04 34.07
CA ALA A 169 -41.55 -19.63 33.58
C ALA A 169 -42.33 -20.34 34.73
N ILE A 170 -41.64 -21.09 35.58
CA ILE A 170 -42.26 -21.76 36.76
C ILE A 170 -42.81 -20.73 37.75
N LEU A 171 -42.08 -19.64 38.01
CA LEU A 171 -42.55 -18.58 38.93
C LEU A 171 -43.80 -17.86 38.40
N ILE A 172 -43.82 -17.55 37.09
CA ILE A 172 -44.98 -16.94 36.44
C ILE A 172 -46.18 -17.89 36.51
N PHE A 173 -45.99 -19.17 36.19
CA PHE A 173 -47.05 -20.17 36.22
C PHE A 173 -47.63 -20.35 37.64
N THR A 174 -46.80 -20.46 38.66
CA THR A 174 -47.25 -20.57 40.07
C THR A 174 -47.98 -19.31 40.55
N PHE A 175 -47.54 -18.12 40.11
CA PHE A 175 -48.23 -16.87 40.44
C PHE A 175 -49.62 -16.80 39.77
N LEU A 176 -49.76 -17.23 38.53
CA LEU A 176 -51.03 -17.26 37.81
C LEU A 176 -52.01 -18.28 38.44
N LEU A 177 -51.52 -19.43 38.89
CA LEU A 177 -52.34 -20.42 39.61
C LEU A 177 -52.84 -19.86 40.93
N LYS A 178 -52.03 -19.11 41.66
CA LYS A 178 -52.45 -18.51 42.98
C LYS A 178 -53.53 -17.43 42.78
N ILE A 179 -53.45 -16.63 41.70
CA ILE A 179 -54.50 -15.65 41.38
C ILE A 179 -55.81 -16.35 41.09
N ARG A 180 -55.78 -17.44 40.28
CA ARG A 180 -56.98 -18.18 39.91
C ARG A 180 -57.68 -18.85 41.09
N ASN A 181 -56.94 -19.27 42.12
CA ASN A 181 -57.52 -19.92 43.29
C ASN A 181 -58.04 -18.94 44.37
N ASN A 182 -57.77 -17.65 44.21
CA ASN A 182 -58.23 -16.60 45.12
C ASN A 182 -59.39 -15.76 44.56
N SER A 183 -59.92 -16.11 43.39
CA SER A 183 -61.13 -15.57 42.75
C SER A 183 -62.24 -16.59 42.83
#